data_7d105a1840359e2588a074d7c83d3da2
#
_entry.id   7d105a1840359e2588a074d7c83d3da2
#
_cell.length_a   1.000
_cell.length_b   1.000
_cell.length_c   1.000
_cell.angle_alpha   90.00
_cell.angle_beta   90.00
_cell.angle_gamma   90.00
#
_symmetry.space_group_name_H-M   'P 1'
#
loop_
_entity.id
_entity.type
_entity.pdbx_description
1 polymer ?
#
loop_
_entity_poly.entity_id
_entity_poly.type
_entity_poly.pdbx_seq_one_letter_code
_entity_poly.pdbx_strand_id
1 'polypeptide(L)'
;MAARATGAAMKRLVQHPIAQAAFARVLGLYLGFALRTTRWSLEGHEHMAPHAAGAPVVVAFWHERLSLMPMLWLQARRSPEARASRARAHVLVSRHRDGQFIGAVVSRFALDVVLGSSSRGGAKGLRTLLNLLASGDHIAITPDGPRGPRRVAAPGVAQLAALSGVPVLPCAAQTTRRWVLPSWDRMVVPKPFGRGVVVCLPTIAVSRDSWQEAVPAIGAALTAAAQRADRLCLV
;
A
#
# COMPACT_ATOMS: atom_id res chain seq x y z
N MET A 1 18.71 34.55 -18.43
CA MET A 1 17.93 33.71 -19.36
C MET A 1 18.34 32.21 -19.33
N ALA A 2 19.59 31.86 -19.08
CA ALA A 2 20.08 30.43 -19.07
C ALA A 2 19.43 29.51 -18.01
N ALA A 3 19.19 30.01 -16.80
CA ALA A 3 18.61 29.17 -15.72
C ALA A 3 17.14 28.74 -15.97
N ARG A 4 16.35 29.49 -16.73
CA ARG A 4 14.98 29.11 -17.12
C ARG A 4 14.96 28.06 -18.24
N ALA A 5 15.94 28.07 -19.13
CA ALA A 5 16.07 27.09 -20.22
C ALA A 5 16.49 25.71 -19.71
N THR A 6 17.41 25.65 -18.72
CA THR A 6 17.83 24.41 -18.06
C THR A 6 16.68 23.74 -17.29
N GLY A 7 15.84 24.55 -16.60
CA GLY A 7 14.67 24.02 -15.88
C GLY A 7 13.59 23.41 -16.81
N ALA A 8 13.39 24.02 -17.99
CA ALA A 8 12.43 23.51 -18.99
C ALA A 8 12.94 22.22 -19.68
N ALA A 9 14.24 22.16 -19.99
CA ALA A 9 14.86 20.96 -20.56
C ALA A 9 14.86 19.78 -19.55
N MET A 10 15.18 20.04 -18.29
CA MET A 10 15.12 19.05 -17.20
C MET A 10 13.69 18.51 -17.02
N LYS A 11 12.69 19.39 -17.06
CA LYS A 11 11.28 19.02 -16.94
C LYS A 11 10.81 18.13 -18.12
N ARG A 12 11.24 18.42 -19.34
CA ARG A 12 10.96 17.60 -20.52
C ARG A 12 11.66 16.23 -20.46
N LEU A 13 12.90 16.19 -19.97
CA LEU A 13 13.66 14.94 -19.81
C LEU A 13 12.99 14.00 -18.80
N VAL A 14 12.56 14.53 -17.65
CA VAL A 14 11.85 13.77 -16.61
C VAL A 14 10.45 13.32 -17.08
N GLN A 15 9.85 14.01 -18.05
CA GLN A 15 8.56 13.67 -18.63
C GLN A 15 8.65 12.66 -19.80
N HIS A 16 9.86 12.33 -20.25
CA HIS A 16 10.05 11.37 -21.35
C HIS A 16 9.71 9.95 -20.88
N PRO A 17 8.92 9.16 -21.62
CA PRO A 17 8.48 7.82 -21.21
C PRO A 17 9.66 6.88 -20.86
N ILE A 18 10.75 6.94 -21.65
CA ILE A 18 11.95 6.11 -21.43
C ILE A 18 12.64 6.52 -20.11
N ALA A 19 12.76 7.82 -19.82
CA ALA A 19 13.35 8.29 -18.57
C ALA A 19 12.50 7.90 -17.36
N GLN A 20 11.18 7.96 -17.47
CA GLN A 20 10.26 7.50 -16.42
C GLN A 20 10.37 5.99 -16.20
N ALA A 21 10.43 5.18 -17.26
CA ALA A 21 10.61 3.73 -17.16
C ALA A 21 11.96 3.38 -16.53
N ALA A 22 13.04 4.05 -16.93
CA ALA A 22 14.37 3.89 -16.34
C ALA A 22 14.38 4.26 -14.85
N PHE A 23 13.77 5.38 -14.49
CA PHE A 23 13.66 5.82 -13.09
C PHE A 23 12.81 4.87 -12.25
N ALA A 24 11.66 4.38 -12.77
CA ALA A 24 10.85 3.37 -12.11
C ALA A 24 11.64 2.08 -11.87
N ARG A 25 12.47 1.68 -12.86
CA ARG A 25 13.34 0.52 -12.75
C ARG A 25 14.38 0.71 -11.64
N VAL A 26 15.07 1.85 -11.62
CA VAL A 26 16.10 2.16 -10.61
C VAL A 26 15.48 2.23 -9.22
N LEU A 27 14.35 2.93 -9.08
CA LEU A 27 13.64 3.02 -7.81
C LEU A 27 13.16 1.65 -7.33
N GLY A 28 12.61 0.84 -8.22
CA GLY A 28 12.18 -0.52 -7.88
C GLY A 28 13.34 -1.43 -7.47
N LEU A 29 14.51 -1.31 -8.13
CA LEU A 29 15.73 -2.02 -7.74
C LEU A 29 16.22 -1.54 -6.36
N TYR A 30 16.25 -0.24 -6.15
CA TYR A 30 16.64 0.35 -4.87
C TYR A 30 15.73 -0.11 -3.73
N LEU A 31 14.41 -0.01 -3.90
CA LEU A 31 13.46 -0.47 -2.89
C LEU A 31 13.60 -1.97 -2.65
N GLY A 32 13.74 -2.77 -3.72
CA GLY A 32 13.98 -4.20 -3.61
C GLY A 32 15.24 -4.53 -2.82
N PHE A 33 16.32 -3.79 -3.03
CA PHE A 33 17.57 -3.92 -2.29
C PHE A 33 17.41 -3.51 -0.83
N ALA A 34 16.84 -2.33 -0.57
CA ALA A 34 16.65 -1.82 0.79
C ALA A 34 15.73 -2.73 1.62
N LEU A 35 14.63 -3.21 1.04
CA LEU A 35 13.70 -4.10 1.71
C LEU A 35 14.30 -5.48 1.99
N ARG A 36 15.09 -6.06 1.06
CA ARG A 36 15.73 -7.38 1.23
C ARG A 36 16.88 -7.37 2.22
N THR A 37 17.60 -6.25 2.33
CA THR A 37 18.74 -6.10 3.27
C THR A 37 18.28 -5.65 4.66
N THR A 38 17.03 -5.28 4.84
CA THR A 38 16.40 -5.01 6.14
C THR A 38 15.96 -6.33 6.78
N ARG A 39 16.26 -6.52 8.06
CA ARG A 39 15.79 -7.67 8.85
C ARG A 39 14.37 -7.37 9.36
N TRP A 40 13.40 -8.08 8.84
CA TRP A 40 11.99 -7.85 9.13
C TRP A 40 11.45 -8.82 10.18
N SER A 41 10.61 -8.30 11.06
CA SER A 41 9.71 -9.04 11.93
C SER A 41 8.25 -8.74 11.57
N LEU A 42 7.35 -9.61 11.98
CA LEU A 42 5.90 -9.46 11.82
C LEU A 42 5.26 -9.54 13.20
N GLU A 43 4.50 -8.51 13.55
CA GLU A 43 3.64 -8.48 14.73
C GLU A 43 2.18 -8.58 14.30
N GLY A 44 1.38 -9.39 15.00
CA GLY A 44 0.00 -9.71 14.63
C GLY A 44 -0.09 -10.71 13.49
N HIS A 45 0.83 -11.70 13.48
CA HIS A 45 0.81 -12.81 12.49
C HIS A 45 -0.55 -13.52 12.47
N GLU A 46 -1.17 -13.72 13.63
CA GLU A 46 -2.47 -14.34 13.79
C GLU A 46 -3.60 -13.63 13.02
N HIS A 47 -3.48 -12.32 12.83
CA HIS A 47 -4.44 -11.53 12.06
C HIS A 47 -4.20 -11.63 10.55
N MET A 48 -2.97 -11.91 10.14
CA MET A 48 -2.60 -12.09 8.73
C MET A 48 -2.75 -13.55 8.26
N ALA A 49 -2.55 -14.53 9.13
CA ALA A 49 -2.47 -15.95 8.79
C ALA A 49 -3.69 -16.48 8.00
N PRO A 50 -4.96 -16.18 8.34
CA PRO A 50 -6.10 -16.62 7.56
C PRO A 50 -6.08 -16.10 6.12
N HIS A 51 -5.54 -14.91 5.91
CA HIS A 51 -5.45 -14.26 4.61
C HIS A 51 -4.27 -14.81 3.80
N ALA A 52 -3.16 -15.13 4.46
CA ALA A 52 -2.08 -15.86 3.82
C ALA A 52 -2.55 -17.25 3.33
N ALA A 53 -3.45 -17.90 4.06
CA ALA A 53 -4.09 -19.15 3.66
C ALA A 53 -5.10 -19.01 2.50
N GLY A 54 -5.47 -17.77 2.12
CA GLY A 54 -6.31 -17.51 0.95
C GLY A 54 -7.67 -16.87 1.26
N ALA A 55 -8.00 -16.56 2.52
CA ALA A 55 -9.20 -15.81 2.83
C ALA A 55 -9.06 -14.36 2.30
N PRO A 56 -9.97 -13.86 1.44
CA PRO A 56 -9.85 -12.53 0.87
C PRO A 56 -9.84 -11.44 1.95
N VAL A 57 -9.16 -10.34 1.69
CA VAL A 57 -9.06 -9.23 2.63
C VAL A 57 -8.83 -7.89 1.93
N VAL A 58 -9.35 -6.83 2.49
CA VAL A 58 -8.99 -5.45 2.15
C VAL A 58 -7.88 -5.00 3.10
N VAL A 59 -6.63 -5.06 2.64
CA VAL A 59 -5.47 -4.55 3.38
C VAL A 59 -5.49 -3.03 3.30
N ALA A 60 -5.52 -2.36 4.44
CA ALA A 60 -5.51 -0.91 4.52
C ALA A 60 -4.30 -0.40 5.31
N PHE A 61 -3.68 0.67 4.82
CA PHE A 61 -2.55 1.34 5.47
C PHE A 61 -2.45 2.80 5.00
N TRP A 62 -1.79 3.65 5.78
CA TRP A 62 -1.58 5.04 5.40
C TRP A 62 -0.60 5.19 4.23
N HIS A 63 -0.85 6.12 3.32
CA HIS A 63 -0.06 6.38 2.12
C HIS A 63 1.44 6.62 2.43
N GLU A 64 1.74 7.22 3.57
CA GLU A 64 3.12 7.43 4.04
C GLU A 64 3.95 6.15 4.17
N ARG A 65 3.33 4.97 4.28
CA ARG A 65 3.98 3.66 4.44
C ARG A 65 4.10 2.86 3.14
N LEU A 66 3.63 3.41 2.04
CA LEU A 66 3.48 2.72 0.76
C LEU A 66 4.77 2.03 0.29
N SER A 67 5.93 2.64 0.50
CA SER A 67 7.23 2.08 0.09
C SER A 67 7.67 0.85 0.91
N LEU A 68 7.10 0.64 2.10
CA LEU A 68 7.44 -0.46 3.01
C LEU A 68 6.46 -1.63 2.91
N MET A 69 5.22 -1.37 2.50
CA MET A 69 4.13 -2.35 2.54
C MET A 69 4.28 -3.54 1.59
N PRO A 70 5.09 -3.52 0.52
CA PRO A 70 5.41 -4.75 -0.20
C PRO A 70 5.95 -5.87 0.70
N MET A 71 6.55 -5.53 1.84
CA MET A 71 7.04 -6.53 2.79
C MET A 71 5.95 -7.34 3.46
N LEU A 72 4.76 -6.78 3.69
CA LEU A 72 3.62 -7.56 4.19
C LEU A 72 3.31 -8.72 3.23
N TRP A 73 3.17 -8.43 1.94
CA TRP A 73 2.90 -9.44 0.94
C TRP A 73 4.01 -10.49 0.81
N LEU A 74 5.27 -10.03 0.81
CA LEU A 74 6.43 -10.93 0.73
C LEU A 74 6.55 -11.83 1.96
N GLN A 75 6.18 -11.36 3.15
CA GLN A 75 6.15 -12.19 4.37
C GLN A 75 4.96 -13.15 4.35
N ALA A 76 3.75 -12.68 3.99
CA ALA A 76 2.58 -13.51 3.85
C ALA A 76 2.84 -14.71 2.91
N ARG A 77 3.44 -14.48 1.75
CA ARG A 77 3.78 -15.55 0.79
C ARG A 77 4.84 -16.53 1.28
N ARG A 78 5.66 -16.16 2.25
CA ARG A 78 6.68 -17.03 2.84
C ARG A 78 6.17 -17.83 4.03
N SER A 79 5.02 -17.47 4.55
CA SER A 79 4.42 -18.17 5.69
C SER A 79 3.98 -19.58 5.31
N PRO A 80 3.97 -20.52 6.27
CA PRO A 80 3.50 -21.89 6.02
C PRO A 80 2.06 -21.96 5.49
N GLU A 81 1.21 -21.05 5.93
CA GLU A 81 -0.21 -20.97 5.58
C GLU A 81 -0.42 -20.67 4.09
N ALA A 82 0.53 -19.95 3.47
CA ALA A 82 0.44 -19.57 2.07
C ALA A 82 0.72 -20.71 1.08
N ARG A 83 1.17 -21.87 1.54
CA ARG A 83 1.62 -22.97 0.65
C ARG A 83 0.55 -23.45 -0.32
N ALA A 84 -0.70 -23.50 0.09
CA ALA A 84 -1.84 -23.93 -0.72
C ALA A 84 -2.59 -22.75 -1.38
N SER A 85 -2.29 -21.52 -0.98
CA SER A 85 -2.99 -20.33 -1.47
C SER A 85 -2.54 -19.96 -2.88
N ARG A 86 -3.53 -19.67 -3.74
CA ARG A 86 -3.32 -19.10 -5.08
C ARG A 86 -3.77 -17.62 -5.13
N ALA A 87 -4.17 -17.07 -4.00
CA ALA A 87 -4.62 -15.68 -3.91
C ALA A 87 -3.53 -14.72 -4.38
N ARG A 88 -3.95 -13.68 -5.08
CA ARG A 88 -3.10 -12.59 -5.59
C ARG A 88 -3.39 -11.33 -4.80
N ALA A 89 -2.44 -10.43 -4.73
CA ALA A 89 -2.63 -9.15 -4.09
C ALA A 89 -2.59 -8.02 -5.13
N HIS A 90 -3.62 -7.22 -5.13
CA HIS A 90 -3.81 -6.12 -6.08
C HIS A 90 -3.73 -4.78 -5.36
N VAL A 91 -2.97 -3.85 -5.94
CA VAL A 91 -2.83 -2.48 -5.43
C VAL A 91 -3.66 -1.55 -6.29
N LEU A 92 -4.52 -0.77 -5.66
CA LEU A 92 -5.28 0.27 -6.36
C LEU A 92 -4.38 1.47 -6.64
N VAL A 93 -4.19 1.78 -7.92
CA VAL A 93 -3.30 2.84 -8.38
C VAL A 93 -4.07 3.82 -9.27
N SER A 94 -3.72 5.10 -9.20
CA SER A 94 -4.30 6.12 -10.07
C SER A 94 -3.97 5.87 -11.55
N ARG A 95 -4.89 6.24 -12.45
CA ARG A 95 -4.66 6.18 -13.92
C ARG A 95 -3.70 7.24 -14.45
N HIS A 96 -3.35 8.24 -13.63
CA HIS A 96 -2.38 9.25 -14.02
C HIS A 96 -0.97 8.65 -14.17
N ARG A 97 -0.07 9.37 -14.83
CA ARG A 97 1.32 8.95 -15.10
C ARG A 97 2.04 8.47 -13.83
N ASP A 98 1.84 9.15 -12.71
CA ASP A 98 2.43 8.78 -11.43
C ASP A 98 1.96 7.40 -10.94
N GLY A 99 0.68 7.07 -11.21
CA GLY A 99 0.14 5.76 -10.90
C GLY A 99 0.75 4.65 -11.76
N GLN A 100 0.96 4.89 -13.06
CA GLN A 100 1.63 3.93 -13.94
C GLN A 100 3.08 3.69 -13.51
N PHE A 101 3.77 4.76 -13.09
CA PHE A 101 5.12 4.68 -12.51
C PHE A 101 5.13 3.81 -11.24
N ILE A 102 4.23 4.06 -10.30
CA ILE A 102 4.10 3.25 -9.08
C ILE A 102 3.75 1.80 -9.41
N GLY A 103 2.86 1.58 -10.39
CA GLY A 103 2.52 0.25 -10.89
C GLY A 103 3.76 -0.54 -11.34
N ALA A 104 4.65 0.09 -12.11
CA ALA A 104 5.91 -0.52 -12.56
C ALA A 104 6.88 -0.83 -11.41
N VAL A 105 6.82 -0.09 -10.30
CA VAL A 105 7.61 -0.36 -9.10
C VAL A 105 7.03 -1.55 -8.33
N VAL A 106 5.72 -1.56 -8.05
CA VAL A 106 5.09 -2.57 -7.18
C VAL A 106 4.99 -3.94 -7.85
N SER A 107 4.88 -4.02 -9.18
CA SER A 107 4.89 -5.28 -9.92
C SER A 107 6.16 -6.13 -9.68
N ARG A 108 7.28 -5.49 -9.29
CA ARG A 108 8.53 -6.18 -8.91
C ARG A 108 8.43 -6.97 -7.61
N PHE A 109 7.39 -6.74 -6.82
CA PHE A 109 7.14 -7.42 -5.56
C PHE A 109 6.01 -8.46 -5.68
N ALA A 110 5.72 -8.91 -6.90
CA ALA A 110 4.62 -9.84 -7.19
C ALA A 110 3.25 -9.28 -6.73
N LEU A 111 3.07 -7.97 -6.87
CA LEU A 111 1.82 -7.27 -6.64
C LEU A 111 1.23 -6.87 -7.99
N ASP A 112 -0.04 -7.16 -8.18
CA ASP A 112 -0.78 -6.76 -9.37
C ASP A 112 -1.35 -5.35 -9.21
N VAL A 113 -1.62 -4.70 -10.33
CA VAL A 113 -2.08 -3.31 -10.35
C VAL A 113 -3.49 -3.23 -10.90
N VAL A 114 -4.38 -2.61 -10.14
CA VAL A 114 -5.71 -2.20 -10.60
C VAL A 114 -5.70 -0.69 -10.83
N LEU A 115 -5.94 -0.28 -12.06
CA LEU A 115 -6.03 1.13 -12.40
C LEU A 115 -7.42 1.67 -12.05
N GLY A 116 -7.50 2.49 -11.02
CA GLY A 116 -8.71 3.17 -10.57
C GLY A 116 -8.64 4.69 -10.70
N SER A 117 -9.79 5.36 -10.72
CA SER A 117 -9.87 6.81 -10.56
C SER A 117 -10.97 7.15 -9.56
N SER A 118 -10.69 8.09 -8.67
CA SER A 118 -11.65 8.60 -7.69
C SER A 118 -12.73 9.53 -8.29
N SER A 119 -12.58 10.00 -9.54
CA SER A 119 -13.44 11.05 -10.08
C SER A 119 -14.33 10.62 -11.26
N ARG A 120 -13.80 9.97 -12.30
CA ARG A 120 -14.57 9.49 -13.46
C ARG A 120 -14.24 8.03 -13.72
N GLY A 121 -15.13 7.12 -13.34
CA GLY A 121 -14.92 5.67 -13.43
C GLY A 121 -14.80 4.98 -12.07
N GLY A 122 -15.14 5.64 -10.98
CA GLY A 122 -15.17 5.04 -9.64
C GLY A 122 -16.03 3.79 -9.57
N ALA A 123 -17.20 3.80 -10.19
CA ALA A 123 -18.10 2.64 -10.26
C ALA A 123 -17.44 1.44 -11.01
N LYS A 124 -16.73 1.68 -12.13
CA LYS A 124 -16.02 0.62 -12.85
C LYS A 124 -14.85 0.08 -12.02
N GLY A 125 -14.09 0.96 -11.38
CA GLY A 125 -13.01 0.56 -10.47
C GLY A 125 -13.53 -0.26 -9.30
N LEU A 126 -14.60 0.21 -8.65
CA LEU A 126 -15.23 -0.51 -7.54
C LEU A 126 -15.71 -1.91 -7.97
N ARG A 127 -16.39 -2.02 -9.11
CA ARG A 127 -16.82 -3.35 -9.65
C ARG A 127 -15.63 -4.27 -9.88
N THR A 128 -14.52 -3.77 -10.41
CA THR A 128 -13.30 -4.56 -10.60
C THR A 128 -12.78 -5.07 -9.26
N LEU A 129 -12.70 -4.22 -8.23
CA LEU A 129 -12.25 -4.61 -6.90
C LEU A 129 -13.17 -5.65 -6.26
N LEU A 130 -14.48 -5.48 -6.39
CA LEU A 130 -15.48 -6.46 -5.89
C LEU A 130 -15.31 -7.82 -6.56
N ASN A 131 -15.11 -7.86 -7.87
CA ASN A 131 -14.89 -9.12 -8.60
C ASN A 131 -13.60 -9.82 -8.14
N LEU A 132 -12.51 -9.08 -7.92
CA LEU A 132 -11.25 -9.65 -7.44
C LEU A 132 -11.40 -10.23 -6.02
N LEU A 133 -12.07 -9.51 -5.11
CA LEU A 133 -12.36 -10.03 -3.77
C LEU A 133 -13.25 -11.27 -3.82
N ALA A 134 -14.27 -11.29 -4.70
CA ALA A 134 -15.13 -12.46 -4.91
C ALA A 134 -14.38 -13.67 -5.50
N SER A 135 -13.28 -13.43 -6.23
CA SER A 135 -12.38 -14.48 -6.74
C SER A 135 -11.38 -15.00 -5.68
N GLY A 136 -11.42 -14.47 -4.45
CA GLY A 136 -10.51 -14.86 -3.38
C GLY A 136 -9.20 -14.06 -3.33
N ASP A 137 -9.05 -13.02 -4.13
CA ASP A 137 -7.87 -12.17 -4.15
C ASP A 137 -7.89 -11.11 -3.03
N HIS A 138 -6.75 -10.51 -2.78
CA HIS A 138 -6.59 -9.43 -1.79
C HIS A 138 -6.48 -8.07 -2.47
N ILE A 139 -7.02 -7.04 -1.83
CA ILE A 139 -6.92 -5.66 -2.29
C ILE A 139 -6.16 -4.82 -1.28
N ALA A 140 -5.13 -4.11 -1.71
CA ALA A 140 -4.39 -3.14 -0.90
C ALA A 140 -4.83 -1.71 -1.24
N ILE A 141 -5.21 -0.94 -0.23
CA ILE A 141 -5.73 0.43 -0.36
C ILE A 141 -5.05 1.36 0.63
N THR A 142 -4.78 2.59 0.19
CA THR A 142 -4.42 3.73 1.04
C THR A 142 -5.63 4.67 1.16
N PRO A 143 -6.35 4.65 2.31
CA PRO A 143 -7.60 5.40 2.45
C PRO A 143 -7.45 6.92 2.38
N ASP A 144 -6.27 7.46 2.73
CA ASP A 144 -5.95 8.88 2.59
C ASP A 144 -5.59 9.28 1.15
N GLY A 145 -5.48 8.31 0.24
CA GLY A 145 -5.28 8.53 -1.20
C GLY A 145 -4.02 9.33 -1.53
N PRO A 146 -3.80 9.64 -2.83
CA PRO A 146 -2.58 10.29 -3.30
C PRO A 146 -2.53 11.80 -3.06
N ARG A 147 -3.60 12.41 -2.56
CA ARG A 147 -3.71 13.87 -2.36
C ARG A 147 -3.98 14.26 -0.91
N GLY A 148 -4.20 13.29 -0.04
CA GLY A 148 -4.54 13.52 1.36
C GLY A 148 -5.95 14.07 1.60
N PRO A 149 -6.18 14.65 2.75
CA PRO A 149 -5.21 14.98 3.81
C PRO A 149 -4.61 13.74 4.49
N ARG A 150 -3.37 13.89 4.95
CA ARG A 150 -2.60 12.82 5.58
C ARG A 150 -3.33 12.21 6.78
N ARG A 151 -3.41 10.88 6.82
CA ARG A 151 -4.04 10.10 7.89
C ARG A 151 -5.53 10.45 8.11
N VAL A 152 -6.23 10.82 7.06
CA VAL A 152 -7.69 10.98 7.07
C VAL A 152 -8.30 9.94 6.13
N ALA A 153 -9.05 9.00 6.70
CA ALA A 153 -9.63 7.91 5.93
C ALA A 153 -10.81 8.38 5.07
N ALA A 154 -10.73 8.16 3.77
CA ALA A 154 -11.85 8.35 2.86
C ALA A 154 -12.83 7.17 2.95
N PRO A 155 -14.12 7.38 2.67
CA PRO A 155 -15.18 6.36 2.81
C PRO A 155 -14.98 5.09 1.96
N GLY A 156 -14.23 5.19 0.87
CA GLY A 156 -14.10 4.12 -0.14
C GLY A 156 -13.63 2.76 0.40
N VAL A 157 -12.79 2.74 1.43
CA VAL A 157 -12.34 1.49 2.06
C VAL A 157 -13.48 0.79 2.80
N ALA A 158 -14.28 1.54 3.56
CA ALA A 158 -15.43 1.00 4.28
C ALA A 158 -16.54 0.56 3.30
N GLN A 159 -16.80 1.34 2.25
CA GLN A 159 -17.74 0.98 1.20
C GLN A 159 -17.35 -0.31 0.49
N LEU A 160 -16.06 -0.49 0.13
CA LEU A 160 -15.58 -1.71 -0.50
C LEU A 160 -15.77 -2.92 0.41
N ALA A 161 -15.40 -2.81 1.69
CA ALA A 161 -15.55 -3.86 2.68
C ALA A 161 -17.03 -4.25 2.88
N ALA A 162 -17.90 -3.26 3.07
CA ALA A 162 -19.34 -3.46 3.23
C ALA A 162 -20.00 -4.15 2.03
N LEU A 163 -19.65 -3.71 0.81
CA LEU A 163 -20.24 -4.27 -0.41
C LEU A 163 -19.72 -5.68 -0.72
N SER A 164 -18.46 -5.96 -0.42
CA SER A 164 -17.86 -7.28 -0.65
C SER A 164 -18.15 -8.28 0.48
N GLY A 165 -18.48 -7.82 1.69
CA GLY A 165 -18.55 -8.63 2.90
C GLY A 165 -17.16 -9.10 3.40
N VAL A 166 -16.08 -8.56 2.83
CA VAL A 166 -14.70 -8.90 3.16
C VAL A 166 -14.15 -7.93 4.20
N PRO A 167 -13.48 -8.41 5.27
CA PRO A 167 -13.01 -7.54 6.34
C PRO A 167 -11.85 -6.64 5.90
N VAL A 168 -11.66 -5.55 6.63
CA VAL A 168 -10.48 -4.68 6.51
C VAL A 168 -9.40 -5.15 7.48
N LEU A 169 -8.18 -5.38 6.99
CA LEU A 169 -6.99 -5.66 7.80
C LEU A 169 -6.15 -4.37 7.93
N PRO A 170 -6.17 -3.68 9.07
CA PRO A 170 -5.35 -2.51 9.30
C PRO A 170 -3.89 -2.91 9.47
N CYS A 171 -3.00 -2.31 8.67
CA CYS A 171 -1.58 -2.63 8.69
C CYS A 171 -0.71 -1.38 8.71
N ALA A 172 0.53 -1.57 9.14
CA ALA A 172 1.60 -0.60 8.93
C ALA A 172 2.95 -1.30 8.86
N ALA A 173 3.95 -0.61 8.30
CA ALA A 173 5.32 -1.06 8.37
C ALA A 173 6.24 0.12 8.74
N GLN A 174 7.36 -0.16 9.42
CA GLN A 174 8.40 0.81 9.73
C GLN A 174 9.77 0.16 9.69
N THR A 175 10.81 0.98 9.55
CA THR A 175 12.22 0.55 9.63
C THR A 175 13.04 1.54 10.46
N THR A 176 14.07 1.03 11.15
CA THR A 176 15.00 1.84 11.96
C THR A 176 15.83 2.78 11.10
N ARG A 177 16.17 2.39 9.86
CA ARG A 177 16.95 3.19 8.91
C ARG A 177 16.05 3.68 7.78
N ARG A 178 15.73 4.97 7.78
CA ARG A 178 14.77 5.56 6.85
C ARG A 178 15.09 7.02 6.52
N TRP A 179 14.54 7.50 5.42
CA TRP A 179 14.27 8.90 5.17
C TRP A 179 12.78 9.16 5.38
N VAL A 180 12.44 10.35 5.81
CA VAL A 180 11.08 10.89 5.79
C VAL A 180 11.09 12.06 4.82
N LEU A 181 10.35 11.93 3.72
CA LEU A 181 10.33 12.96 2.69
C LEU A 181 9.51 14.19 3.15
N PRO A 182 9.87 15.39 2.70
CA PRO A 182 9.09 16.61 2.95
C PRO A 182 7.88 16.68 1.98
N SER A 183 7.15 15.58 1.82
CA SER A 183 5.94 15.48 1.02
C SER A 183 4.69 15.68 1.89
N TRP A 184 3.52 15.86 1.27
CA TRP A 184 2.25 16.06 1.97
C TRP A 184 1.94 14.90 2.95
N ASP A 185 2.31 13.67 2.58
CA ASP A 185 2.12 12.45 3.35
C ASP A 185 3.28 12.12 4.28
N ARG A 186 4.42 12.84 4.17
CA ARG A 186 5.66 12.51 4.87
C ARG A 186 6.11 11.07 4.60
N MET A 187 6.14 10.66 3.34
CA MET A 187 6.47 9.31 2.92
C MET A 187 7.76 8.80 3.54
N VAL A 188 7.69 7.61 4.11
CA VAL A 188 8.84 6.91 4.67
C VAL A 188 9.51 6.10 3.56
N VAL A 189 10.81 6.31 3.35
CA VAL A 189 11.61 5.56 2.36
C VAL A 189 12.68 4.77 3.12
N PRO A 190 12.76 3.43 2.95
CA PRO A 190 13.71 2.61 3.68
C PRO A 190 15.14 2.87 3.20
N LYS A 191 16.09 2.88 4.14
CA LYS A 191 17.52 2.76 3.87
C LYS A 191 17.94 1.30 4.04
N PRO A 192 18.96 0.81 3.29
CA PRO A 192 19.44 -0.57 3.44
C PRO A 192 19.99 -0.89 4.83
N PHE A 193 20.04 -2.19 5.15
CA PHE A 193 20.70 -2.75 6.33
C PHE A 193 20.10 -2.28 7.68
N GLY A 194 18.77 -2.07 7.72
CA GLY A 194 18.01 -1.75 8.93
C GLY A 194 17.40 -2.98 9.60
N ARG A 195 16.64 -2.72 10.67
CA ARG A 195 15.62 -3.61 11.20
C ARG A 195 14.27 -3.03 10.82
N GLY A 196 13.31 -3.86 10.50
CA GLY A 196 11.96 -3.42 10.15
C GLY A 196 10.91 -4.28 10.82
N VAL A 197 9.73 -3.73 10.97
CA VAL A 197 8.55 -4.45 11.44
C VAL A 197 7.38 -4.18 10.52
N VAL A 198 6.61 -5.23 10.27
CA VAL A 198 5.25 -5.14 9.75
C VAL A 198 4.31 -5.41 10.91
N VAL A 199 3.30 -4.57 11.08
CA VAL A 199 2.27 -4.70 12.13
C VAL A 199 0.93 -4.94 11.44
N CYS A 200 0.23 -6.00 11.85
CA CYS A 200 -1.15 -6.28 11.48
C CYS A 200 -2.01 -6.22 12.74
N LEU A 201 -3.10 -5.46 12.70
CA LEU A 201 -4.08 -5.40 13.80
C LEU A 201 -5.27 -6.30 13.48
N PRO A 202 -6.14 -6.61 14.47
CA PRO A 202 -7.36 -7.35 14.26
C PRO A 202 -8.18 -6.81 13.09
N THR A 203 -8.76 -7.69 12.31
CA THR A 203 -9.61 -7.31 11.19
C THR A 203 -10.89 -6.61 11.64
N ILE A 204 -11.36 -5.67 10.83
CA ILE A 204 -12.58 -4.92 11.05
C ILE A 204 -13.62 -5.40 10.06
N ALA A 205 -14.67 -6.05 10.55
CA ALA A 205 -15.87 -6.34 9.75
C ALA A 205 -16.70 -5.07 9.58
N VAL A 206 -17.22 -4.85 8.37
CA VAL A 206 -17.98 -3.64 8.05
C VAL A 206 -19.40 -4.05 7.60
N SER A 207 -20.41 -3.59 8.35
CA SER A 207 -21.82 -3.81 7.98
C SER A 207 -22.20 -2.96 6.77
N ARG A 208 -23.11 -3.51 5.94
CA ARG A 208 -23.68 -2.76 4.80
C ARG A 208 -24.51 -1.56 5.23
N ASP A 209 -25.21 -1.69 6.34
CA ASP A 209 -26.20 -0.69 6.78
C ASP A 209 -25.56 0.47 7.54
N SER A 210 -24.35 0.27 8.10
CA SER A 210 -23.64 1.26 8.93
C SER A 210 -22.18 1.44 8.57
N TRP A 211 -21.82 1.26 7.30
CA TRP A 211 -20.44 1.38 6.85
C TRP A 211 -19.79 2.75 7.13
N GLN A 212 -20.60 3.81 7.20
CA GLN A 212 -20.11 5.16 7.51
C GLN A 212 -19.49 5.24 8.90
N GLU A 213 -20.07 4.51 9.86
CA GLU A 213 -19.58 4.45 11.25
C GLU A 213 -18.25 3.71 11.36
N ALA A 214 -17.94 2.83 10.39
CA ALA A 214 -16.67 2.11 10.35
C ALA A 214 -15.49 2.98 9.91
N VAL A 215 -15.71 4.11 9.20
CA VAL A 215 -14.64 4.95 8.67
C VAL A 215 -13.74 5.52 9.78
N PRO A 216 -14.27 6.12 10.86
CA PRO A 216 -13.44 6.57 11.98
C PRO A 216 -12.68 5.43 12.66
N ALA A 217 -13.31 4.26 12.86
CA ALA A 217 -12.70 3.10 13.47
C ALA A 217 -11.53 2.57 12.62
N ILE A 218 -11.69 2.48 11.31
CA ILE A 218 -10.61 2.12 10.37
C ILE A 218 -9.47 3.14 10.50
N GLY A 219 -9.76 4.45 10.45
CA GLY A 219 -8.75 5.50 10.59
C GLY A 219 -7.97 5.43 11.90
N ALA A 220 -8.67 5.16 13.01
CA ALA A 220 -8.05 4.97 14.33
C ALA A 220 -7.14 3.73 14.35
N ALA A 221 -7.59 2.59 13.79
CA ALA A 221 -6.81 1.36 13.73
C ALA A 221 -5.55 1.54 12.85
N LEU A 222 -5.65 2.20 11.71
CA LEU A 222 -4.50 2.49 10.85
C LEU A 222 -3.47 3.38 11.56
N THR A 223 -3.94 4.36 12.33
CA THR A 223 -3.08 5.23 13.13
C THR A 223 -2.42 4.46 14.27
N ALA A 224 -3.15 3.58 14.94
CA ALA A 224 -2.62 2.70 15.99
C ALA A 224 -1.55 1.75 15.44
N ALA A 225 -1.79 1.12 14.27
CA ALA A 225 -0.81 0.27 13.59
C ALA A 225 0.48 1.05 13.26
N ALA A 226 0.34 2.26 12.69
CA ALA A 226 1.48 3.11 12.36
C ALA A 226 2.28 3.51 13.60
N GLN A 227 1.61 3.94 14.68
CA GLN A 227 2.25 4.28 15.94
C GLN A 227 2.93 3.07 16.60
N ARG A 228 2.33 1.88 16.51
CA ARG A 228 2.93 0.64 17.03
C ARG A 228 4.20 0.30 16.26
N ALA A 229 4.16 0.36 14.93
CA ALA A 229 5.34 0.15 14.08
C ALA A 229 6.44 1.18 14.36
N ASP A 230 6.08 2.44 14.59
CA ASP A 230 7.01 3.51 14.95
C ASP A 230 7.71 3.20 16.27
N ARG A 231 6.97 2.84 17.32
CA ARG A 231 7.53 2.47 18.64
C ARG A 231 8.51 1.30 18.56
N LEU A 232 8.19 0.27 17.79
CA LEU A 232 9.04 -0.92 17.62
C LEU A 232 10.35 -0.63 16.84
N CYS A 233 10.40 0.48 16.13
CA CYS A 233 11.57 0.92 15.36
C CYS A 233 12.27 2.16 15.94
N LEU A 234 11.91 2.61 17.15
CA LEU A 234 12.59 3.69 17.86
C LEU A 234 13.78 3.19 18.71
N VAL A 235 13.94 1.87 18.83
CA VAL A 235 14.99 1.20 19.62
C VAL A 235 16.19 0.85 18.78
#